data_eb86b2e7395638de5278acb7e65c46ab
#
_entry.id   eb86b2e7395638de5278acb7e65c46ab
#
_cell.length_a   1.000
_cell.length_b   1.000
_cell.length_c   1.000
_cell.angle_alpha   90.00
_cell.angle_beta   90.00
_cell.angle_gamma   90.00
#
_symmetry.space_group_name_H-M   'P 1'
#
loop_
_entity.id
_entity.type
_entity.pdbx_description
1 polymer ?
#
loop_
_entity_poly.entity_id
_entity_poly.type
_entity_poly.pdbx_seq_one_letter_code
_entity_poly.pdbx_strand_id
1 'polypeptide(L)'
;MSLQTILSAVSSFIWGPPLLILMSGTGRYLTLRLGFLQIRYLPRALGYLFARGANKGKGDVSSFAALCTALAATIGTGNIVGVATAVQAGGPGAIFWMWLVALLGMATKYAECLLAVKYRVRDKYGFMAGGPMYYIERGLGIKWLAKLFALFG
;
A
#
# COMPACT_ATOMS: atom_id res chain seq x y z
N MET A 1 7.42 -34.68 10.54
CA MET A 1 6.71 -33.40 10.55
C MET A 1 5.90 -33.30 9.26
N SER A 2 4.61 -33.07 9.34
CA SER A 2 3.80 -32.91 8.12
C SER A 2 4.12 -31.59 7.43
N LEU A 3 3.98 -31.53 6.10
CA LEU A 3 4.17 -30.32 5.31
C LEU A 3 3.32 -29.15 5.85
N GLN A 4 2.10 -29.46 6.30
CA GLN A 4 1.21 -28.47 6.94
C GLN A 4 1.81 -27.84 8.20
N THR A 5 2.49 -28.63 9.05
CA THR A 5 3.12 -28.11 10.28
C THR A 5 4.28 -27.15 9.96
N ILE A 6 5.05 -27.44 8.92
CA ILE A 6 6.13 -26.57 8.46
C ILE A 6 5.57 -25.28 7.88
N LEU A 7 4.56 -25.37 7.00
CA LEU A 7 3.93 -24.22 6.38
C LEU A 7 3.26 -23.30 7.42
N SER A 8 2.57 -23.87 8.40
CA SER A 8 1.94 -23.08 9.46
C SER A 8 2.97 -22.39 10.35
N ALA A 9 4.07 -23.06 10.70
CA ALA A 9 5.15 -22.46 11.48
C ALA A 9 5.83 -21.30 10.72
N VAL A 10 6.14 -21.48 9.43
CA VAL A 10 6.71 -20.44 8.58
C VAL A 10 5.75 -19.28 8.44
N SER A 11 4.47 -19.55 8.17
CA SER A 11 3.44 -18.51 8.07
C SER A 11 3.33 -17.72 9.38
N SER A 12 3.22 -18.38 10.53
CA SER A 12 3.12 -17.72 11.84
C SER A 12 4.36 -16.87 12.17
N PHE A 13 5.55 -17.32 11.75
CA PHE A 13 6.77 -16.55 11.93
C PHE A 13 6.78 -15.30 11.05
N ILE A 14 6.45 -15.44 9.76
CA ILE A 14 6.46 -14.31 8.80
C ILE A 14 5.41 -13.26 9.19
N TRP A 15 4.18 -13.68 9.49
CA TRP A 15 3.08 -12.79 9.89
C TRP A 15 3.17 -12.27 11.32
N GLY A 16 4.14 -12.74 12.08
CA GLY A 16 4.39 -12.38 13.47
C GLY A 16 5.24 -11.10 13.63
N PRO A 17 6.06 -11.06 14.70
CA PRO A 17 6.89 -9.90 15.06
C PRO A 17 7.76 -9.33 13.93
N PRO A 18 8.40 -10.14 13.04
CA PRO A 18 9.25 -9.59 11.99
C PRO A 18 8.50 -8.66 11.04
N LEU A 19 7.31 -9.06 10.58
CA LEU A 19 6.50 -8.24 9.69
C LEU A 19 5.99 -6.97 10.39
N LEU A 20 5.55 -7.10 11.64
CA LEU A 20 5.07 -5.96 12.43
C LEU A 20 6.16 -4.91 12.65
N ILE A 21 7.38 -5.34 12.99
CA ILE A 21 8.53 -4.46 13.17
C ILE A 21 8.89 -3.77 11.85
N LEU A 22 8.92 -4.51 10.75
CA LEU A 22 9.27 -4.00 9.44
C LEU A 22 8.23 -2.98 8.94
N MET A 23 6.95 -3.31 9.04
CA MET A 23 5.87 -2.41 8.61
C MET A 23 5.80 -1.14 9.48
N SER A 24 5.85 -1.30 10.81
CA SER A 24 5.80 -0.17 11.74
C SER A 24 7.06 0.69 11.63
N GLY A 25 8.23 0.06 11.50
CA GLY A 25 9.51 0.74 11.32
C GLY A 25 9.56 1.54 10.02
N THR A 26 9.16 0.92 8.91
CA THR A 26 9.11 1.59 7.60
C THR A 26 8.11 2.74 7.59
N GLY A 27 6.90 2.52 8.12
CA GLY A 27 5.88 3.55 8.22
C GLY A 27 6.32 4.74 9.09
N ARG A 28 6.96 4.46 10.23
CA ARG A 28 7.53 5.49 11.11
C ARG A 28 8.66 6.26 10.44
N TYR A 29 9.61 5.57 9.81
CA TYR A 29 10.71 6.19 9.07
C TYR A 29 10.18 7.11 7.97
N LEU A 30 9.24 6.63 7.14
CA LEU A 30 8.66 7.43 6.07
C LEU A 30 7.84 8.61 6.60
N THR A 31 7.07 8.44 7.67
CA THR A 31 6.32 9.53 8.31
C THR A 31 7.25 10.67 8.74
N LEU A 32 8.35 10.32 9.40
CA LEU A 32 9.35 11.31 9.84
C LEU A 32 10.08 11.95 8.65
N ARG A 33 10.53 11.14 7.69
CA ARG A 33 11.25 11.60 6.51
C ARG A 33 10.41 12.50 5.61
N LEU A 34 9.12 12.24 5.50
CA LEU A 34 8.17 13.02 4.70
C LEU A 34 7.52 14.17 5.48
N GLY A 35 7.92 14.42 6.73
CA GLY A 35 7.44 15.55 7.53
C GLY A 35 5.95 15.51 7.80
N PHE A 36 5.41 14.35 8.22
CA PHE A 36 3.99 14.14 8.51
C PHE A 36 3.06 14.53 7.34
N LEU A 37 3.46 14.15 6.15
CA LEU A 37 2.78 14.48 4.89
C LEU A 37 1.28 14.12 4.93
N GLN A 38 0.92 12.97 5.51
CA GLN A 38 -0.44 12.48 5.64
C GLN A 38 -1.38 13.45 6.37
N ILE A 39 -0.86 14.26 7.31
CA ILE A 39 -1.66 15.27 8.03
C ILE A 39 -1.60 16.61 7.28
N ARG A 40 -0.41 17.03 6.90
CA ARG A 40 -0.16 18.35 6.33
C ARG A 40 -0.78 18.57 4.95
N TYR A 41 -0.79 17.53 4.12
CA TYR A 41 -1.26 17.65 2.73
C TYR A 41 -2.63 17.00 2.49
N LEU A 42 -3.24 16.38 3.50
CA LEU A 42 -4.56 15.76 3.37
C LEU A 42 -5.64 16.72 2.84
N PRO A 43 -5.80 17.95 3.38
CA PRO A 43 -6.82 18.87 2.87
C PRO A 43 -6.62 19.23 1.39
N ARG A 44 -5.35 19.40 1.00
CA ARG A 44 -4.99 19.72 -0.40
C ARG A 44 -5.25 18.52 -1.32
N ALA A 45 -4.93 17.31 -0.86
CA ALA A 45 -5.20 16.08 -1.62
C ALA A 45 -6.71 15.88 -1.85
N LEU A 46 -7.55 16.12 -0.83
CA LEU A 46 -9.01 16.09 -0.96
C LEU A 46 -9.50 17.13 -1.97
N GLY A 47 -8.92 18.33 -1.96
CA GLY A 47 -9.24 19.36 -2.97
C GLY A 47 -8.99 18.90 -4.41
N TYR A 48 -7.89 18.18 -4.66
CA TYR A 48 -7.59 17.65 -6.01
C TYR A 48 -8.54 16.53 -6.46
N LEU A 49 -9.15 15.78 -5.56
CA LEU A 49 -10.13 14.76 -5.91
C LEU A 49 -11.40 15.35 -6.51
N PHE A 50 -11.84 16.51 -5.98
CA PHE A 50 -13.09 17.17 -6.37
C PHE A 50 -12.89 18.31 -7.36
N ALA A 51 -11.65 18.67 -7.70
CA ALA A 51 -11.35 19.73 -8.64
C ALA A 51 -11.79 19.34 -10.06
N ARG A 52 -12.84 19.98 -10.57
CA ARG A 52 -13.26 19.88 -11.98
C ARG A 52 -12.13 20.42 -12.86
N GLY A 53 -11.51 19.56 -13.66
CA GLY A 53 -10.42 19.95 -14.59
C GLY A 53 -9.02 19.53 -14.19
N ALA A 54 -8.83 18.77 -13.10
CA ALA A 54 -7.55 18.17 -12.72
C ALA A 54 -7.02 17.12 -13.73
N ASN A 55 -7.77 16.81 -14.79
CA ASN A 55 -7.43 15.85 -15.85
C ASN A 55 -6.35 16.34 -16.84
N LYS A 56 -5.58 17.38 -16.52
CA LYS A 56 -4.43 17.81 -17.34
C LYS A 56 -3.19 16.93 -17.20
N GLY A 57 -3.29 15.84 -16.45
CA GLY A 57 -2.21 14.85 -16.30
C GLY A 57 -2.13 13.88 -17.50
N LYS A 58 -0.96 13.30 -17.71
CA LYS A 58 -0.71 12.26 -18.72
C LYS A 58 -1.20 10.86 -18.26
N GLY A 59 -2.36 10.76 -17.61
CA GLY A 59 -2.95 9.51 -17.12
C GLY A 59 -4.16 9.10 -17.94
N ASP A 60 -4.50 7.81 -17.95
CA ASP A 60 -5.60 7.23 -18.72
C ASP A 60 -6.95 7.36 -18.01
N VAL A 61 -6.93 7.64 -16.69
CA VAL A 61 -8.12 7.73 -15.82
C VAL A 61 -8.11 9.03 -15.00
N SER A 62 -9.31 9.48 -14.60
CA SER A 62 -9.44 10.65 -13.72
C SER A 62 -8.97 10.34 -12.29
N SER A 63 -8.61 11.37 -11.52
CA SER A 63 -8.18 11.22 -10.11
C SER A 63 -9.27 10.55 -9.25
N PHE A 64 -10.53 10.88 -9.47
CA PHE A 64 -11.65 10.27 -8.76
C PHE A 64 -11.84 8.80 -9.14
N ALA A 65 -11.77 8.46 -10.44
CA ALA A 65 -11.84 7.07 -10.89
C ALA A 65 -10.68 6.23 -10.35
N ALA A 66 -9.47 6.79 -10.30
CA ALA A 66 -8.32 6.12 -9.70
C ALA A 66 -8.52 5.85 -8.19
N LEU A 67 -9.10 6.81 -7.46
CA LEU A 67 -9.45 6.60 -6.05
C LEU A 67 -10.50 5.50 -5.89
N CYS A 68 -11.58 5.52 -6.68
CA CYS A 68 -12.63 4.49 -6.62
C CYS A 68 -12.06 3.10 -6.91
N THR A 69 -11.19 2.97 -7.90
CA THR A 69 -10.53 1.71 -8.24
C THR A 69 -9.63 1.25 -7.10
N ALA A 70 -8.84 2.14 -6.51
CA ALA A 70 -7.97 1.81 -5.38
C ALA A 70 -8.79 1.37 -4.15
N LEU A 71 -9.89 2.04 -3.84
CA LEU A 71 -10.79 1.64 -2.75
C LEU A 71 -11.43 0.28 -3.02
N ALA A 72 -11.94 0.05 -4.23
CA ALA A 72 -12.53 -1.23 -4.61
C ALA A 72 -11.54 -2.40 -4.52
N ALA A 73 -10.28 -2.17 -4.88
CA ALA A 73 -9.22 -3.17 -4.77
C ALA A 73 -8.75 -3.41 -3.31
N THR A 74 -8.89 -2.41 -2.44
CA THR A 74 -8.39 -2.48 -1.05
C THR A 74 -9.44 -3.01 -0.10
N ILE A 75 -10.73 -2.71 -0.33
CA ILE A 75 -11.83 -3.16 0.54
C ILE A 75 -12.12 -4.63 0.25
N GLY A 76 -11.75 -5.51 1.17
CA GLY A 76 -11.93 -6.95 1.08
C GLY A 76 -12.44 -7.54 2.39
N THR A 77 -12.53 -8.86 2.44
CA THR A 77 -12.96 -9.62 3.63
C THR A 77 -12.10 -9.32 4.87
N GLY A 78 -10.81 -9.06 4.69
CA GLY A 78 -9.89 -8.66 5.77
C GLY A 78 -10.31 -7.37 6.48
N ASN A 79 -10.86 -6.41 5.75
CA ASN A 79 -11.30 -5.13 6.35
C ASN A 79 -12.65 -5.25 7.09
N ILE A 80 -13.41 -6.28 6.85
CA ILE A 80 -14.70 -6.53 7.51
C ILE A 80 -14.52 -7.58 8.59
N VAL A 81 -14.19 -8.80 8.21
CA VAL A 81 -14.06 -9.94 9.14
C VAL A 81 -12.82 -9.78 10.03
N GLY A 82 -11.69 -9.33 9.48
CA GLY A 82 -10.46 -9.11 10.23
C GLY A 82 -10.59 -8.03 11.30
N VAL A 83 -11.33 -6.95 11.02
CA VAL A 83 -11.63 -5.92 12.04
C VAL A 83 -12.55 -6.49 13.12
N ALA A 84 -13.59 -7.22 12.75
CA ALA A 84 -14.51 -7.84 13.71
C ALA A 84 -13.79 -8.82 14.64
N THR A 85 -12.94 -9.69 14.10
CA THR A 85 -12.16 -10.65 14.90
C THR A 85 -11.12 -9.95 15.78
N ALA A 86 -10.49 -8.87 15.31
CA ALA A 86 -9.55 -8.09 16.10
C ALA A 86 -10.25 -7.41 17.31
N VAL A 87 -11.44 -6.88 17.08
CA VAL A 87 -12.25 -6.28 18.18
C VAL A 87 -12.74 -7.35 19.16
N GLN A 88 -13.13 -8.51 18.65
CA GLN A 88 -13.54 -9.63 19.49
C GLN A 88 -12.39 -10.13 20.39
N ALA A 89 -11.18 -10.22 19.86
CA ALA A 89 -10.01 -10.70 20.59
C ALA A 89 -9.38 -9.66 21.50
N GLY A 90 -9.31 -8.40 21.06
CA GLY A 90 -8.59 -7.31 21.74
C GLY A 90 -9.49 -6.25 22.38
N GLY A 91 -10.83 -6.40 22.30
CA GLY A 91 -11.79 -5.43 22.80
C GLY A 91 -11.77 -4.10 22.03
N PRO A 92 -12.43 -3.06 22.56
CA PRO A 92 -12.50 -1.74 21.91
C PRO A 92 -11.13 -1.07 21.71
N GLY A 93 -10.15 -1.40 22.54
CA GLY A 93 -8.77 -0.92 22.41
C GLY A 93 -8.08 -1.32 21.10
N ALA A 94 -8.51 -2.42 20.47
CA ALA A 94 -7.99 -2.84 19.18
C ALA A 94 -8.22 -1.77 18.10
N ILE A 95 -9.35 -1.09 18.10
CA ILE A 95 -9.67 -0.02 17.13
C ILE A 95 -8.67 1.14 17.24
N PHE A 96 -8.32 1.54 18.47
CA PHE A 96 -7.34 2.60 18.68
C PHE A 96 -5.98 2.25 18.06
N TRP A 97 -5.48 1.03 18.31
CA TRP A 97 -4.24 0.57 17.74
C TRP A 97 -4.29 0.44 16.21
N MET A 98 -5.42 0.00 15.66
CA MET A 98 -5.64 -0.06 14.22
C MET A 98 -5.56 1.33 13.57
N TRP A 99 -6.14 2.35 14.18
CA TRP A 99 -6.03 3.74 13.70
C TRP A 99 -4.59 4.25 13.73
N LEU A 100 -3.86 3.96 14.80
CA LEU A 100 -2.46 4.36 14.93
C LEU A 100 -1.58 3.71 13.85
N VAL A 101 -1.76 2.41 13.61
CA VAL A 101 -1.07 1.69 12.55
C VAL A 101 -1.47 2.20 11.16
N ALA A 102 -2.75 2.53 10.97
CA ALA A 102 -3.24 3.10 9.71
C ALA A 102 -2.57 4.44 9.37
N LEU A 103 -2.35 5.31 10.35
CA LEU A 103 -1.62 6.57 10.16
C LEU A 103 -0.18 6.33 9.63
N LEU A 104 0.51 5.33 10.17
CA LEU A 104 1.84 4.93 9.69
C LEU A 104 1.76 4.31 8.28
N GLY A 105 0.74 3.49 8.04
CA GLY A 105 0.48 2.86 6.75
C GLY A 105 0.21 3.86 5.62
N MET A 106 -0.42 5.00 5.92
CA MET A 106 -0.67 6.06 4.93
C MET A 106 0.63 6.59 4.31
N ALA A 107 1.68 6.79 5.12
CA ALA A 107 2.98 7.26 4.61
C ALA A 107 3.64 6.22 3.68
N THR A 108 3.54 4.95 4.03
CA THR A 108 4.05 3.84 3.21
C THR A 108 3.29 3.77 1.88
N LYS A 109 1.96 3.86 1.92
CA LYS A 109 1.12 3.83 0.72
C LYS A 109 1.37 5.03 -0.19
N TYR A 110 1.58 6.21 0.39
CA TYR A 110 1.97 7.39 -0.38
C TYR A 110 3.30 7.19 -1.12
N ALA A 111 4.31 6.67 -0.43
CA ALA A 111 5.62 6.39 -1.04
C ALA A 111 5.51 5.36 -2.17
N GLU A 112 4.73 4.30 -1.98
CA GLU A 112 4.45 3.28 -2.98
C GLU A 112 3.79 3.87 -4.23
N CYS A 113 2.72 4.66 -4.07
CA CYS A 113 2.04 5.31 -5.17
C CYS A 113 2.94 6.32 -5.91
N LEU A 114 3.75 7.08 -5.16
CA LEU A 114 4.71 8.00 -5.75
C LEU A 114 5.74 7.29 -6.62
N LEU A 115 6.30 6.18 -6.13
CA LEU A 115 7.25 5.35 -6.89
C LEU A 115 6.59 4.72 -8.11
N ALA A 116 5.36 4.21 -7.98
CA ALA A 116 4.61 3.64 -9.09
C ALA A 116 4.37 4.67 -10.21
N VAL A 117 4.05 5.92 -9.88
CA VAL A 117 3.89 7.00 -10.86
C VAL A 117 5.22 7.43 -11.46
N LYS A 118 6.28 7.55 -10.63
CA LYS A 118 7.61 7.98 -11.07
C LYS A 118 8.25 7.02 -12.09
N TYR A 119 8.09 5.71 -11.86
CA TYR A 119 8.72 4.66 -12.68
C TYR A 119 7.75 4.00 -13.66
N ARG A 120 6.55 4.57 -13.85
CA ARG A 120 5.59 4.07 -14.84
C ARG A 120 6.14 4.13 -16.25
N VAL A 121 5.65 3.22 -17.09
CA VAL A 121 6.01 3.10 -18.51
C VAL A 121 4.78 3.15 -19.38
N ARG A 122 4.95 3.43 -20.66
CA ARG A 122 3.91 3.17 -21.65
C ARG A 122 4.08 1.76 -22.18
N ASP A 123 3.01 1.01 -22.15
CA ASP A 123 2.95 -0.32 -22.75
C ASP A 123 2.90 -0.22 -24.27
N LYS A 124 3.05 -1.36 -24.96
CA LYS A 124 2.99 -1.50 -26.43
C LYS A 124 1.69 -0.95 -27.02
N TYR A 125 0.62 -0.97 -26.25
CA TYR A 125 -0.70 -0.45 -26.63
C TYR A 125 -0.91 1.04 -26.30
N GLY A 126 0.10 1.72 -25.77
CA GLY A 126 0.03 3.14 -25.41
C GLY A 126 -0.52 3.44 -24.02
N PHE A 127 -0.99 2.44 -23.26
CA PHE A 127 -1.49 2.59 -21.90
C PHE A 127 -0.37 2.77 -20.87
N MET A 128 -0.70 3.46 -19.77
CA MET A 128 0.24 3.64 -18.67
C MET A 128 0.27 2.39 -17.78
N ALA A 129 1.42 1.75 -17.68
CA ALA A 129 1.69 0.63 -16.79
C ALA A 129 2.66 1.06 -15.68
N GLY A 130 2.37 0.69 -14.44
CA GLY A 130 3.19 1.01 -13.27
C GLY A 130 2.95 -0.01 -12.16
N GLY A 131 3.75 0.07 -11.11
CA GLY A 131 3.60 -0.82 -9.96
C GLY A 131 4.94 -1.24 -9.38
N PRO A 132 4.92 -2.10 -8.33
CA PRO A 132 6.13 -2.53 -7.65
C PRO A 132 7.19 -3.16 -8.56
N MET A 133 6.78 -4.00 -9.52
CA MET A 133 7.69 -4.63 -10.46
C MET A 133 8.51 -3.59 -11.25
N TYR A 134 7.89 -2.48 -11.67
CA TYR A 134 8.56 -1.44 -12.45
C TYR A 134 9.54 -0.61 -11.62
N TYR A 135 9.19 -0.22 -10.40
CA TYR A 135 10.13 0.55 -9.59
C TYR A 135 11.23 -0.31 -8.94
N ILE A 136 11.00 -1.62 -8.73
CA ILE A 136 12.05 -2.55 -8.33
C ILE A 136 13.05 -2.73 -9.50
N GLU A 137 12.57 -2.94 -10.71
CA GLU A 137 13.45 -3.12 -11.87
C GLU A 137 14.21 -1.83 -12.22
N ARG A 138 13.50 -0.69 -12.33
CA ARG A 138 14.09 0.57 -12.81
C ARG A 138 14.70 1.43 -11.73
N GLY A 139 14.20 1.34 -10.50
CA GLY A 139 14.70 2.11 -9.37
C GLY A 139 15.84 1.43 -8.64
N LEU A 140 15.74 0.12 -8.38
CA LEU A 140 16.77 -0.67 -7.70
C LEU A 140 17.68 -1.44 -8.66
N GLY A 141 17.29 -1.62 -9.92
CA GLY A 141 18.04 -2.42 -10.90
C GLY A 141 17.96 -3.92 -10.70
N ILE A 142 17.13 -4.42 -9.76
CA ILE A 142 17.07 -5.84 -9.38
C ILE A 142 15.98 -6.56 -10.17
N LYS A 143 16.34 -7.01 -11.38
CA LYS A 143 15.41 -7.67 -12.32
C LYS A 143 14.80 -8.97 -11.79
N TRP A 144 15.56 -9.79 -11.06
CA TRP A 144 15.05 -11.05 -10.52
C TRP A 144 13.95 -10.83 -9.47
N LEU A 145 14.12 -9.82 -8.60
CA LEU A 145 13.14 -9.48 -7.57
C LEU A 145 11.85 -8.91 -8.20
N ALA A 146 11.99 -8.09 -9.25
CA ALA A 146 10.84 -7.58 -10.00
C ALA A 146 10.02 -8.72 -10.64
N LYS A 147 10.68 -9.74 -11.19
CA LYS A 147 10.01 -10.93 -11.75
C LYS A 147 9.33 -11.76 -10.69
N LEU A 148 9.97 -11.97 -9.52
CA LEU A 148 9.36 -12.66 -8.40
C LEU A 148 8.11 -11.92 -7.91
N PHE A 149 8.20 -10.60 -7.77
CA PHE A 149 7.05 -9.80 -7.37
C PHE A 149 5.90 -9.92 -8.39
N ALA A 150 6.20 -9.87 -9.69
CA ALA A 150 5.18 -10.01 -10.75
C ALA A 150 4.55 -11.41 -10.80
N LEU A 151 5.24 -12.44 -10.29
CA LEU A 151 4.72 -13.81 -10.25
C LEU A 151 3.77 -14.02 -9.07
N PHE A 152 4.03 -13.38 -7.92
CA PHE A 152 3.28 -13.58 -6.67
C PHE A 152 2.28 -12.45 -6.35
N GLY A 153 2.36 -11.29 -6.99
CA GLY A 153 1.46 -10.13 -6.86
C GLY A 153 0.44 -10.09 -7.95
#